data_825604f04405ad6cd24144a468997c01
#
_entry.id   825604f04405ad6cd24144a468997c01
#
_cell.length_a   1.000
_cell.length_b   1.000
_cell.length_c   1.000
_cell.angle_alpha   90.00
_cell.angle_beta   90.00
_cell.angle_gamma   90.00
#
_symmetry.space_group_name_H-M   'P 1'
#
loop_
_entity.id
_entity.type
_entity.pdbx_description
1 polymer ?
#
loop_
_entity_poly.entity_id
_entity_poly.type
_entity_poly.pdbx_seq_one_letter_code
_entity_poly.pdbx_strand_id
1 'polypeptide(L)'
;MFKKIKLAAIFALGISAHGIAQTPVSTGPYTFSIVKENAVGSIENQCQTGTCWSFATVSFLEAEVLRKGGKSIDLSEMYNVRITYPLKADAYVRYQGKQQFGPGGLSHDVLRVVAEHGLVPQSAYSGIKSGVTEHNHGGLDALLESTVKTVLDKKLNEEGGAWKNSVNGILDAEIGPVPSSFEFNGKKFTPAQFRDELKINAAEYVSISSFTHHPYYAPFVLEVPDNWAKGSFYNVPLQDLERITENALDNGYTIAWDADVSEKGFSYLQGVAVLPASMPKKEEWWTIIHPELTPTAASRQDAFDRFETTDDHLMHITGKSKDQLGNTYYITKNSWGATNPFKGYLHVSKNYYLMKTIGIVVHKDAIPTEIRTKLGMK
;
A
#
# COMPACT_ATOMS: atom_id res chain seq x y z
N MET A 1 -49.37 15.39 60.92
CA MET A 1 -49.30 15.65 59.48
C MET A 1 -47.89 15.26 59.00
N PHE A 2 -47.66 13.98 58.70
CA PHE A 2 -46.32 13.45 58.34
C PHE A 2 -46.18 13.33 56.85
N LYS A 3 -45.24 14.09 56.24
CA LYS A 3 -44.87 13.98 54.84
C LYS A 3 -43.93 12.76 54.65
N LYS A 4 -44.37 11.79 53.80
CA LYS A 4 -43.57 10.66 53.35
C LYS A 4 -42.63 11.12 52.23
N ILE A 5 -41.31 10.98 52.44
CA ILE A 5 -40.28 11.15 51.46
C ILE A 5 -40.12 9.81 50.74
N LYS A 6 -40.35 9.80 49.41
CA LYS A 6 -40.08 8.63 48.57
C LYS A 6 -38.62 8.71 48.08
N LEU A 7 -37.82 7.75 48.50
CA LEU A 7 -36.46 7.55 47.99
C LEU A 7 -36.55 6.79 46.66
N ALA A 8 -36.11 7.43 45.57
CA ALA A 8 -35.98 6.75 44.25
C ALA A 8 -34.58 6.16 44.15
N ALA A 9 -34.53 4.83 44.08
CA ALA A 9 -33.29 4.10 43.80
C ALA A 9 -32.99 4.15 42.31
N ILE A 10 -31.88 4.77 41.91
CA ILE A 10 -31.36 4.75 40.54
C ILE A 10 -30.54 3.46 40.38
N PHE A 11 -31.05 2.52 39.62
CA PHE A 11 -30.28 1.36 39.16
C PHE A 11 -29.40 1.80 37.99
N ALA A 12 -28.11 1.89 38.21
CA ALA A 12 -27.13 2.00 37.12
C ALA A 12 -26.92 0.61 36.49
N LEU A 13 -27.47 0.40 35.30
CA LEU A 13 -27.09 -0.74 34.47
C LEU A 13 -25.67 -0.54 33.95
N GLY A 14 -24.71 -1.24 34.54
CA GLY A 14 -23.38 -1.39 33.99
C GLY A 14 -23.43 -2.26 32.71
N ILE A 15 -23.28 -1.64 31.56
CA ILE A 15 -23.06 -2.36 30.30
C ILE A 15 -21.63 -2.89 30.32
N SER A 16 -21.45 -4.15 30.69
CA SER A 16 -20.20 -4.87 30.51
C SER A 16 -20.02 -5.14 29.03
N ALA A 17 -19.16 -4.37 28.36
CA ALA A 17 -18.69 -4.69 27.01
C ALA A 17 -17.89 -5.99 27.08
N HIS A 18 -18.54 -7.11 26.80
CA HIS A 18 -17.85 -8.38 26.55
C HIS A 18 -17.18 -8.27 25.19
N GLY A 19 -15.88 -8.01 25.19
CA GLY A 19 -15.06 -8.19 24.00
C GLY A 19 -15.20 -9.63 23.52
N ILE A 20 -15.77 -9.83 22.34
CA ILE A 20 -15.79 -11.14 21.68
C ILE A 20 -14.33 -11.50 21.40
N ALA A 21 -13.76 -12.38 22.21
CA ALA A 21 -12.44 -12.95 21.93
C ALA A 21 -12.54 -13.68 20.58
N GLN A 22 -11.93 -13.11 19.55
CA GLN A 22 -11.85 -13.78 18.25
C GLN A 22 -11.09 -15.10 18.43
N THR A 23 -11.64 -16.18 17.87
CA THR A 23 -10.96 -17.47 17.88
C THR A 23 -9.64 -17.35 17.12
N PRO A 24 -8.49 -17.76 17.71
CA PRO A 24 -7.21 -17.68 17.02
C PRO A 24 -7.26 -18.45 15.69
N VAL A 25 -6.86 -17.81 14.59
CA VAL A 25 -6.71 -18.48 13.31
C VAL A 25 -5.33 -19.12 13.27
N SER A 26 -5.26 -20.39 12.90
CA SER A 26 -4.01 -21.15 12.80
C SER A 26 -3.70 -21.51 11.36
N THR A 27 -2.44 -21.41 10.99
CA THR A 27 -1.92 -21.93 9.72
C THR A 27 -0.58 -22.64 9.97
N GLY A 28 -0.53 -23.91 9.65
CA GLY A 28 0.63 -24.73 10.00
C GLY A 28 0.94 -24.63 11.50
N PRO A 29 2.17 -24.28 11.88
CA PRO A 29 2.58 -24.15 13.28
C PRO A 29 2.18 -22.81 13.92
N TYR A 30 1.68 -21.84 13.12
CA TYR A 30 1.42 -20.49 13.61
C TYR A 30 -0.03 -20.32 14.10
N THR A 31 -0.15 -19.73 15.28
CA THR A 31 -1.43 -19.30 15.85
C THR A 31 -1.28 -17.83 16.27
N PHE A 32 -2.14 -16.95 15.75
CA PHE A 32 -2.03 -15.52 15.99
C PHE A 32 -3.11 -15.00 16.93
N SER A 33 -2.72 -14.11 17.84
CA SER A 33 -3.60 -13.28 18.67
C SER A 33 -3.53 -11.86 18.15
N ILE A 34 -4.69 -11.27 17.82
CA ILE A 34 -4.78 -9.88 17.37
C ILE A 34 -4.47 -8.95 18.56
N VAL A 35 -3.53 -8.05 18.39
CA VAL A 35 -3.16 -7.01 19.37
C VAL A 35 -3.86 -5.70 19.04
N LYS A 36 -3.86 -5.34 17.75
CA LYS A 36 -4.48 -4.12 17.24
C LYS A 36 -4.91 -4.35 15.80
N GLU A 37 -6.10 -3.92 15.46
CA GLU A 37 -6.61 -3.91 14.10
C GLU A 37 -7.29 -2.58 13.84
N ASN A 38 -6.93 -1.92 12.75
CA ASN A 38 -7.51 -0.66 12.32
C ASN A 38 -8.54 -0.91 11.22
N ALA A 39 -9.57 -0.06 11.14
CA ALA A 39 -10.64 -0.21 10.16
C ALA A 39 -10.12 0.00 8.73
N VAL A 40 -10.49 -0.91 7.83
CA VAL A 40 -10.10 -0.89 6.41
C VAL A 40 -11.27 -1.34 5.52
N GLY A 41 -11.19 -1.08 4.21
CA GLY A 41 -12.12 -1.56 3.20
C GLY A 41 -11.96 -3.06 2.90
N SER A 42 -12.75 -3.56 1.92
CA SER A 42 -12.75 -4.93 1.42
C SER A 42 -11.40 -5.37 0.86
N ILE A 43 -11.20 -6.68 0.77
CA ILE A 43 -10.07 -7.27 0.01
C ILE A 43 -10.38 -7.16 -1.48
N GLU A 44 -9.43 -6.60 -2.22
CA GLU A 44 -9.49 -6.50 -3.67
C GLU A 44 -8.55 -7.52 -4.35
N ASN A 45 -8.68 -7.65 -5.67
CA ASN A 45 -7.85 -8.55 -6.47
C ASN A 45 -7.33 -7.81 -7.71
N GLN A 46 -6.01 -7.57 -7.75
CA GLN A 46 -5.35 -6.99 -8.92
C GLN A 46 -5.29 -7.96 -10.11
N CYS A 47 -5.58 -9.24 -9.90
CA CYS A 47 -5.54 -10.29 -10.91
C CYS A 47 -4.19 -10.35 -11.66
N GLN A 48 -4.21 -10.31 -12.99
CA GLN A 48 -3.02 -10.41 -13.85
C GLN A 48 -2.52 -9.02 -14.25
N THR A 49 -2.18 -8.20 -13.25
CA THR A 49 -1.61 -6.86 -13.47
C THR A 49 -0.41 -6.61 -12.56
N GLY A 50 0.51 -5.74 -12.98
CA GLY A 50 1.60 -5.22 -12.13
C GLY A 50 1.21 -3.91 -11.43
N THR A 51 -0.04 -3.79 -10.98
CA THR A 51 -0.59 -2.53 -10.43
C THR A 51 -0.79 -2.55 -8.91
N CYS A 52 -0.06 -3.42 -8.19
CA CYS A 52 -0.09 -3.54 -6.73
C CYS A 52 0.06 -2.19 -6.02
N TRP A 53 0.89 -1.30 -6.56
CA TRP A 53 1.11 0.05 -6.03
C TRP A 53 -0.18 0.87 -5.95
N SER A 54 -1.07 0.73 -6.93
CA SER A 54 -2.37 1.40 -6.90
C SER A 54 -3.31 0.74 -5.91
N PHE A 55 -3.42 -0.60 -5.91
CA PHE A 55 -4.28 -1.35 -4.99
C PHE A 55 -3.91 -1.10 -3.51
N ALA A 56 -2.65 -1.21 -3.17
CA ALA A 56 -2.18 -0.99 -1.80
C ALA A 56 -2.41 0.44 -1.32
N THR A 57 -2.11 1.43 -2.18
CA THR A 57 -2.24 2.84 -1.80
C THR A 57 -3.72 3.27 -1.77
N VAL A 58 -4.56 2.79 -2.68
CA VAL A 58 -6.01 3.03 -2.64
C VAL A 58 -6.60 2.45 -1.37
N SER A 59 -6.28 1.20 -1.03
CA SER A 59 -6.71 0.58 0.23
C SER A 59 -6.27 1.39 1.46
N PHE A 60 -5.07 1.96 1.46
CA PHE A 60 -4.59 2.88 2.49
C PHE A 60 -5.44 4.16 2.55
N LEU A 61 -5.78 4.78 1.41
CA LEU A 61 -6.61 5.99 1.36
C LEU A 61 -8.05 5.72 1.81
N GLU A 62 -8.62 4.55 1.50
CA GLU A 62 -9.92 4.11 2.00
C GLU A 62 -9.94 3.99 3.53
N ALA A 63 -8.86 3.44 4.11
CA ALA A 63 -8.68 3.41 5.56
C ALA A 63 -8.58 4.82 6.16
N GLU A 64 -7.94 5.76 5.47
CA GLU A 64 -7.89 7.17 5.89
C GLU A 64 -9.28 7.84 5.85
N VAL A 65 -10.13 7.51 4.87
CA VAL A 65 -11.54 7.96 4.85
C VAL A 65 -12.27 7.44 6.10
N LEU A 66 -12.12 6.16 6.44
CA LEU A 66 -12.72 5.57 7.64
C LEU A 66 -12.18 6.20 8.91
N ARG A 67 -10.86 6.38 9.03
CA ARG A 67 -10.21 7.01 10.18
C ARG A 67 -10.72 8.45 10.43
N LYS A 68 -10.99 9.19 9.36
CA LYS A 68 -11.56 10.55 9.41
C LYS A 68 -13.08 10.58 9.68
N GLY A 69 -13.69 9.43 10.00
CA GLY A 69 -15.12 9.28 10.32
C GLY A 69 -16.03 9.21 9.08
N GLY A 70 -15.47 8.99 7.90
CA GLY A 70 -16.23 8.72 6.67
C GLY A 70 -16.83 7.32 6.66
N LYS A 71 -17.70 7.06 5.67
CA LYS A 71 -18.22 5.72 5.41
C LYS A 71 -17.22 4.91 4.58
N SER A 72 -17.31 3.58 4.68
CA SER A 72 -16.58 2.70 3.79
C SER A 72 -16.90 3.04 2.34
N ILE A 73 -15.84 3.09 1.54
CA ILE A 73 -15.89 3.42 0.12
C ILE A 73 -14.93 2.51 -0.62
N ASP A 74 -15.29 2.20 -1.86
CA ASP A 74 -14.48 1.46 -2.82
C ASP A 74 -14.03 2.46 -3.90
N LEU A 75 -12.74 2.78 -3.90
CA LEU A 75 -12.10 3.74 -4.80
C LEU A 75 -11.45 3.02 -5.98
N SER A 76 -11.47 3.64 -7.14
CA SER A 76 -10.89 3.05 -8.36
C SER A 76 -9.37 3.06 -8.35
N GLU A 77 -8.78 1.90 -8.36
CA GLU A 77 -7.33 1.71 -8.57
C GLU A 77 -6.95 2.01 -10.02
N MET A 78 -7.79 1.62 -10.95
CA MET A 78 -7.52 1.77 -12.37
C MET A 78 -7.57 3.22 -12.84
N TYR A 79 -8.26 4.11 -12.13
CA TYR A 79 -8.19 5.54 -12.37
C TYR A 79 -6.76 6.07 -12.22
N ASN A 80 -6.07 5.67 -11.16
CA ASN A 80 -4.68 6.04 -10.92
C ASN A 80 -3.76 5.46 -12.02
N VAL A 81 -3.96 4.20 -12.37
CA VAL A 81 -3.21 3.52 -13.42
C VAL A 81 -3.38 4.24 -14.75
N ARG A 82 -4.63 4.54 -15.17
CA ARG A 82 -4.94 5.21 -16.44
C ARG A 82 -4.27 6.57 -16.59
N ILE A 83 -4.19 7.33 -15.50
CA ILE A 83 -3.55 8.67 -15.49
C ILE A 83 -2.02 8.53 -15.45
N THR A 84 -1.50 7.56 -14.75
CA THR A 84 -0.05 7.39 -14.57
C THR A 84 0.67 6.89 -15.83
N TYR A 85 0.08 5.99 -16.61
CA TYR A 85 0.75 5.42 -17.79
C TYR A 85 1.21 6.45 -18.84
N PRO A 86 0.42 7.48 -19.23
CA PRO A 86 0.89 8.54 -20.13
C PRO A 86 2.09 9.31 -19.59
N LEU A 87 2.15 9.52 -18.28
CA LEU A 87 3.26 10.20 -17.62
C LEU A 87 4.53 9.33 -17.65
N LYS A 88 4.39 8.03 -17.42
CA LYS A 88 5.49 7.05 -17.56
C LYS A 88 6.01 7.00 -18.98
N ALA A 89 5.12 7.00 -19.98
CA ALA A 89 5.50 7.00 -21.38
C ALA A 89 6.29 8.28 -21.75
N ASP A 90 5.84 9.46 -21.32
CA ASP A 90 6.57 10.72 -21.53
C ASP A 90 7.94 10.69 -20.83
N ALA A 91 8.02 10.23 -19.60
CA ALA A 91 9.28 10.10 -18.86
C ALA A 91 10.24 9.14 -19.59
N TYR A 92 9.79 7.95 -19.98
CA TYR A 92 10.61 6.97 -20.70
C TYR A 92 11.21 7.55 -22.00
N VAL A 93 10.38 8.24 -22.80
CA VAL A 93 10.82 8.86 -24.03
C VAL A 93 11.81 10.00 -23.74
N ARG A 94 11.56 10.87 -22.74
CA ARG A 94 12.49 11.96 -22.36
C ARG A 94 13.82 11.44 -21.83
N TYR A 95 13.82 10.31 -21.13
CA TYR A 95 15.04 9.64 -20.66
C TYR A 95 15.67 8.72 -21.74
N GLN A 96 15.24 8.84 -23.00
CA GLN A 96 15.82 8.13 -24.15
C GLN A 96 15.81 6.60 -23.97
N GLY A 97 14.79 6.05 -23.34
CA GLY A 97 14.65 4.63 -23.07
C GLY A 97 15.60 4.08 -21.99
N LYS A 98 16.24 4.95 -21.21
CA LYS A 98 17.16 4.55 -20.11
C LYS A 98 16.49 4.42 -18.76
N GLN A 99 15.19 4.67 -18.71
CA GLN A 99 14.36 4.48 -17.54
C GLN A 99 13.45 3.26 -17.74
N GLN A 100 13.05 2.63 -16.64
CA GLN A 100 12.10 1.53 -16.73
C GLN A 100 10.74 2.03 -17.27
N PHE A 101 10.17 1.26 -18.18
CA PHE A 101 8.80 1.38 -18.62
C PHE A 101 8.11 0.02 -18.46
N GLY A 102 7.18 -0.07 -17.52
CA GLY A 102 6.45 -1.29 -17.17
C GLY A 102 5.24 -0.96 -16.29
N PRO A 103 4.51 -1.97 -15.81
CA PRO A 103 3.29 -1.76 -15.01
C PRO A 103 3.54 -1.25 -13.60
N GLY A 104 4.72 -1.49 -13.02
CA GLY A 104 5.08 -1.11 -11.65
C GLY A 104 5.09 0.39 -11.40
N GLY A 105 5.04 0.79 -10.16
CA GLY A 105 5.04 2.16 -9.65
C GLY A 105 5.03 2.16 -8.13
N LEU A 106 5.02 3.34 -7.52
CA LEU A 106 5.07 3.49 -6.07
C LEU A 106 3.88 4.29 -5.53
N SER A 107 3.67 4.27 -4.23
CA SER A 107 2.53 4.96 -3.58
C SER A 107 2.48 6.45 -3.89
N HIS A 108 3.62 7.11 -4.06
CA HIS A 108 3.64 8.54 -4.40
C HIS A 108 3.09 8.84 -5.81
N ASP A 109 3.01 7.86 -6.71
CA ASP A 109 2.35 8.02 -8.01
C ASP A 109 0.84 8.16 -7.83
N VAL A 110 0.22 7.37 -6.94
CA VAL A 110 -1.19 7.53 -6.56
C VAL A 110 -1.39 8.88 -5.88
N LEU A 111 -0.55 9.25 -4.92
CA LEU A 111 -0.67 10.52 -4.20
C LEU A 111 -0.58 11.72 -5.14
N ARG A 112 0.25 11.66 -6.19
CA ARG A 112 0.30 12.67 -7.24
C ARG A 112 -1.00 12.72 -8.03
N VAL A 113 -1.56 11.59 -8.45
CA VAL A 113 -2.86 11.55 -9.14
C VAL A 113 -3.95 12.14 -8.24
N VAL A 114 -3.98 11.78 -6.98
CA VAL A 114 -4.93 12.33 -6.00
C VAL A 114 -4.80 13.85 -5.88
N ALA A 115 -3.57 14.37 -5.82
CA ALA A 115 -3.31 15.81 -5.72
C ALA A 115 -3.76 16.58 -6.96
N GLU A 116 -3.40 16.08 -8.14
CA GLU A 116 -3.53 16.80 -9.41
C GLU A 116 -4.87 16.52 -10.12
N HIS A 117 -5.41 15.30 -9.98
CA HIS A 117 -6.57 14.81 -10.73
C HIS A 117 -7.77 14.43 -9.85
N GLY A 118 -7.58 14.22 -8.54
CA GLY A 118 -8.65 13.83 -7.61
C GLY A 118 -8.84 12.32 -7.47
N LEU A 119 -10.05 11.90 -7.09
CA LEU A 119 -10.44 10.51 -6.83
C LEU A 119 -11.73 10.15 -7.54
N VAL A 120 -11.90 8.88 -7.87
CA VAL A 120 -13.10 8.34 -8.52
C VAL A 120 -13.48 7.04 -7.78
N PRO A 121 -14.78 6.78 -7.51
CA PRO A 121 -15.19 5.51 -6.94
C PRO A 121 -15.13 4.39 -8.00
N GLN A 122 -14.89 3.16 -7.58
CA GLN A 122 -14.84 1.97 -8.44
C GLN A 122 -16.09 1.84 -9.30
N SER A 123 -17.26 2.15 -8.76
CA SER A 123 -18.53 2.11 -9.48
C SER A 123 -18.63 3.07 -10.67
N ALA A 124 -17.80 4.12 -10.71
CA ALA A 124 -17.77 5.09 -11.82
C ALA A 124 -16.64 4.80 -12.82
N TYR A 125 -15.61 4.10 -12.42
CA TYR A 125 -14.49 3.70 -13.29
C TYR A 125 -13.82 2.44 -12.79
N SER A 126 -14.21 1.30 -13.32
CA SER A 126 -13.61 0.01 -12.94
C SER A 126 -12.33 -0.34 -13.70
N GLY A 127 -12.10 0.27 -14.86
CA GLY A 127 -11.02 -0.13 -15.76
C GLY A 127 -11.22 -1.51 -16.41
N ILE A 128 -12.41 -2.10 -16.29
CA ILE A 128 -12.74 -3.41 -16.88
C ILE A 128 -13.62 -3.21 -18.10
N LYS A 129 -13.26 -3.86 -19.22
CA LYS A 129 -14.04 -3.83 -20.46
C LYS A 129 -15.36 -4.59 -20.30
N SER A 130 -16.36 -4.20 -21.08
CA SER A 130 -17.61 -4.93 -21.16
C SER A 130 -17.39 -6.40 -21.57
N GLY A 131 -17.95 -7.33 -20.81
CA GLY A 131 -17.82 -8.77 -21.03
C GLY A 131 -16.58 -9.41 -20.43
N VAL A 132 -15.74 -8.65 -19.75
CA VAL A 132 -14.57 -9.13 -18.99
C VAL A 132 -14.88 -9.00 -17.49
N THR A 133 -14.45 -9.94 -16.69
CA THR A 133 -14.71 -10.00 -15.24
C THR A 133 -13.47 -9.73 -14.38
N GLU A 134 -12.28 -9.84 -14.96
CA GLU A 134 -11.00 -9.75 -14.27
C GLU A 134 -10.00 -8.89 -15.05
N HIS A 135 -9.12 -8.22 -14.35
CA HIS A 135 -8.03 -7.46 -14.96
C HIS A 135 -6.97 -8.39 -15.57
N ASN A 136 -6.59 -8.11 -16.80
CA ASN A 136 -5.43 -8.73 -17.45
C ASN A 136 -4.74 -7.69 -18.33
N HIS A 137 -3.59 -7.19 -17.88
CA HIS A 137 -2.85 -6.13 -18.55
C HIS A 137 -1.70 -6.62 -19.44
N GLY A 138 -1.50 -7.93 -19.60
CA GLY A 138 -0.39 -8.46 -20.42
C GLY A 138 -0.39 -7.92 -21.86
N GLY A 139 -1.57 -7.81 -22.48
CA GLY A 139 -1.72 -7.20 -23.80
C GLY A 139 -1.51 -5.69 -23.79
N LEU A 140 -2.08 -5.00 -22.79
CA LEU A 140 -1.91 -3.56 -22.62
C LEU A 140 -0.44 -3.16 -22.46
N ASP A 141 0.26 -3.83 -21.55
CA ASP A 141 1.68 -3.56 -21.27
C ASP A 141 2.56 -3.75 -22.52
N ALA A 142 2.33 -4.85 -23.26
CA ALA A 142 3.06 -5.13 -24.50
C ALA A 142 2.80 -4.07 -25.59
N LEU A 143 1.55 -3.63 -25.76
CA LEU A 143 1.19 -2.58 -26.72
C LEU A 143 1.82 -1.23 -26.37
N LEU A 144 1.76 -0.84 -25.11
CA LEU A 144 2.35 0.41 -24.65
C LEU A 144 3.87 0.40 -24.78
N GLU A 145 4.53 -0.69 -24.35
CA GLU A 145 5.99 -0.84 -24.46
C GLU A 145 6.45 -0.79 -25.92
N SER A 146 5.77 -1.52 -26.83
CA SER A 146 6.06 -1.50 -28.27
C SER A 146 5.89 -0.09 -28.85
N THR A 147 4.86 0.65 -28.41
CA THR A 147 4.59 2.01 -28.87
C THR A 147 5.73 2.95 -28.46
N VAL A 148 6.13 2.99 -27.18
CA VAL A 148 7.19 3.92 -26.74
C VAL A 148 8.55 3.56 -27.32
N LYS A 149 8.86 2.27 -27.52
CA LYS A 149 10.08 1.83 -28.23
C LYS A 149 10.08 2.31 -29.67
N THR A 150 8.96 2.17 -30.39
CA THR A 150 8.82 2.66 -31.77
C THR A 150 9.00 4.18 -31.85
N VAL A 151 8.48 4.93 -30.88
CA VAL A 151 8.68 6.38 -30.79
C VAL A 151 10.17 6.73 -30.75
N LEU A 152 10.95 6.02 -29.95
CA LEU A 152 12.39 6.25 -29.82
C LEU A 152 13.14 5.82 -31.11
N ASP A 153 12.88 4.63 -31.58
CA ASP A 153 13.59 4.05 -32.74
C ASP A 153 13.38 4.86 -34.01
N LYS A 154 12.18 5.41 -34.19
CA LYS A 154 11.81 6.23 -35.36
C LYS A 154 11.90 7.73 -35.12
N LYS A 155 12.33 8.15 -33.91
CA LYS A 155 12.46 9.58 -33.53
C LYS A 155 11.15 10.37 -33.72
N LEU A 156 10.02 9.80 -33.27
CA LEU A 156 8.68 10.39 -33.38
C LEU A 156 8.33 11.25 -32.15
N ASN A 157 9.31 11.63 -31.34
CA ASN A 157 9.15 12.31 -30.06
C ASN A 157 9.14 13.85 -30.17
N GLU A 158 8.77 14.39 -31.30
CA GLU A 158 8.58 15.83 -31.49
C GLU A 158 7.49 16.38 -30.54
N GLU A 159 7.59 17.67 -30.21
CA GLU A 159 6.62 18.33 -29.34
C GLU A 159 5.21 18.33 -29.99
N GLY A 160 4.19 17.96 -29.22
CA GLY A 160 2.83 17.78 -29.75
C GLY A 160 2.64 16.54 -30.61
N GLY A 161 3.63 15.63 -30.67
CA GLY A 161 3.62 14.44 -31.51
C GLY A 161 2.42 13.52 -31.27
N ALA A 162 1.91 12.95 -32.37
CA ALA A 162 0.71 12.08 -32.37
C ALA A 162 0.88 10.81 -31.52
N TRP A 163 2.10 10.43 -31.17
CA TRP A 163 2.40 9.26 -30.37
C TRP A 163 1.73 9.28 -28.98
N LYS A 164 1.57 10.48 -28.36
CA LYS A 164 0.85 10.62 -27.09
C LYS A 164 -0.64 10.27 -27.23
N ASN A 165 -1.23 10.63 -28.39
CA ASN A 165 -2.59 10.22 -28.71
C ASN A 165 -2.70 8.73 -28.93
N SER A 166 -1.66 8.09 -29.50
CA SER A 166 -1.61 6.62 -29.66
C SER A 166 -1.56 5.92 -28.30
N VAL A 167 -0.73 6.39 -27.37
CA VAL A 167 -0.69 5.89 -26.00
C VAL A 167 -2.05 6.01 -25.33
N ASN A 168 -2.68 7.18 -25.39
CA ASN A 168 -4.01 7.40 -24.82
C ASN A 168 -5.09 6.55 -25.50
N GLY A 169 -5.04 6.40 -26.81
CA GLY A 169 -5.98 5.56 -27.56
C GLY A 169 -5.90 4.08 -27.19
N ILE A 170 -4.70 3.55 -26.96
CA ILE A 170 -4.51 2.19 -26.42
C ILE A 170 -5.14 2.07 -25.04
N LEU A 171 -4.83 3.00 -24.15
CA LEU A 171 -5.37 3.00 -22.78
C LEU A 171 -6.90 3.12 -22.78
N ASP A 172 -7.48 3.98 -23.60
CA ASP A 172 -8.95 4.14 -23.72
C ASP A 172 -9.61 2.86 -24.25
N ALA A 173 -8.95 2.17 -25.18
CA ALA A 173 -9.43 0.90 -25.72
C ALA A 173 -9.32 -0.25 -24.71
N GLU A 174 -8.28 -0.25 -23.85
CA GLU A 174 -7.97 -1.35 -22.93
C GLU A 174 -8.62 -1.20 -21.55
N ILE A 175 -8.64 0.00 -20.97
CA ILE A 175 -9.16 0.23 -19.61
C ILE A 175 -10.16 1.40 -19.54
N GLY A 176 -10.56 1.95 -20.68
CA GLY A 176 -11.57 2.99 -20.79
C GLY A 176 -11.06 4.42 -20.63
N PRO A 177 -11.82 5.40 -21.14
CA PRO A 177 -11.49 6.81 -21.00
C PRO A 177 -11.74 7.32 -19.59
N VAL A 178 -10.91 8.27 -19.15
CA VAL A 178 -11.03 8.92 -17.83
C VAL A 178 -12.33 9.72 -17.74
N PRO A 179 -13.17 9.51 -16.70
CA PRO A 179 -14.40 10.30 -16.53
C PRO A 179 -14.07 11.73 -16.09
N SER A 180 -14.62 12.73 -16.75
CA SER A 180 -14.52 14.13 -16.32
C SER A 180 -15.48 14.47 -15.17
N SER A 181 -16.58 13.72 -15.07
CA SER A 181 -17.56 13.79 -13.97
C SER A 181 -18.33 12.48 -13.90
N PHE A 182 -18.91 12.19 -12.74
CA PHE A 182 -19.68 10.98 -12.47
C PHE A 182 -20.76 11.26 -11.43
N GLU A 183 -21.73 10.36 -11.31
CA GLU A 183 -22.72 10.37 -10.24
C GLU A 183 -22.35 9.38 -9.14
N PHE A 184 -22.46 9.81 -7.90
CA PHE A 184 -22.27 8.96 -6.72
C PHE A 184 -23.29 9.35 -5.65
N ASN A 185 -24.05 8.36 -5.17
CA ASN A 185 -25.13 8.56 -4.20
C ASN A 185 -26.12 9.69 -4.57
N GLY A 186 -26.48 9.79 -5.86
CA GLY A 186 -27.43 10.78 -6.37
C GLY A 186 -26.88 12.21 -6.49
N LYS A 187 -25.59 12.40 -6.31
CA LYS A 187 -24.90 13.68 -6.45
C LYS A 187 -23.85 13.59 -7.56
N LYS A 188 -23.74 14.64 -8.39
CA LYS A 188 -22.73 14.74 -9.43
C LYS A 188 -21.44 15.33 -8.87
N PHE A 189 -20.31 14.72 -9.23
CA PHE A 189 -18.96 15.15 -8.83
C PHE A 189 -18.02 15.22 -10.04
N THR A 190 -17.06 16.10 -9.97
CA THR A 190 -15.78 15.92 -10.64
C THR A 190 -14.83 15.12 -9.72
N PRO A 191 -13.77 14.47 -10.24
CA PRO A 191 -12.82 13.75 -9.40
C PRO A 191 -12.20 14.61 -8.27
N ALA A 192 -11.90 15.88 -8.55
CA ALA A 192 -11.38 16.81 -7.53
C ALA A 192 -12.40 17.10 -6.43
N GLN A 193 -13.66 17.35 -6.79
CA GLN A 193 -14.74 17.55 -5.80
C GLN A 193 -14.98 16.31 -4.95
N PHE A 194 -14.83 15.12 -5.53
CA PHE A 194 -15.01 13.87 -4.79
C PHE A 194 -13.88 13.64 -3.79
N ARG A 195 -12.61 13.88 -4.17
CA ARG A 195 -11.49 13.90 -3.25
C ARG A 195 -11.73 14.83 -2.05
N ASP A 196 -12.22 16.05 -2.34
CA ASP A 196 -12.46 17.07 -1.30
C ASP A 196 -13.62 16.66 -0.37
N GLU A 197 -14.69 16.05 -0.92
CA GLU A 197 -15.80 15.46 -0.14
C GLU A 197 -15.30 14.37 0.82
N LEU A 198 -14.34 13.55 0.38
CA LEU A 198 -13.70 12.51 1.19
C LEU A 198 -12.65 13.06 2.17
N LYS A 199 -12.36 14.36 2.11
CA LYS A 199 -11.35 15.05 2.94
C LYS A 199 -9.95 14.44 2.83
N ILE A 200 -9.60 13.93 1.65
CA ILE A 200 -8.27 13.40 1.37
C ILE A 200 -7.37 14.52 0.84
N ASN A 201 -6.28 14.77 1.56
CA ASN A 201 -5.26 15.73 1.17
C ASN A 201 -3.92 15.00 0.98
N ALA A 202 -3.45 14.85 -0.25
CA ALA A 202 -2.22 14.13 -0.56
C ALA A 202 -0.97 14.69 0.16
N ALA A 203 -0.96 15.97 0.50
CA ALA A 203 0.14 16.61 1.24
C ALA A 203 0.25 16.18 2.72
N GLU A 204 -0.72 15.43 3.23
CA GLU A 204 -0.67 14.88 4.58
C GLU A 204 0.08 13.54 4.65
N TYR A 205 0.41 12.94 3.50
CA TYR A 205 1.06 11.63 3.42
C TYR A 205 2.51 11.78 2.96
N VAL A 206 3.39 11.02 3.61
CA VAL A 206 4.83 11.12 3.39
C VAL A 206 5.43 9.75 3.16
N SER A 207 6.38 9.69 2.21
CA SER A 207 7.16 8.48 1.90
C SER A 207 8.40 8.44 2.79
N ILE A 208 8.63 7.30 3.45
CA ILE A 208 9.75 7.08 4.37
C ILE A 208 10.46 5.79 4.00
N SER A 209 11.78 5.79 4.11
CA SER A 209 12.62 4.60 3.98
C SER A 209 13.76 4.62 5.00
N SER A 210 14.58 3.57 5.02
CA SER A 210 15.69 3.44 5.95
C SER A 210 16.88 2.75 5.29
N PHE A 211 17.83 3.55 4.79
CA PHE A 211 19.06 3.06 4.17
C PHE A 211 20.28 3.86 4.66
N THR A 212 21.45 3.21 4.73
CA THR A 212 22.67 3.85 5.28
C THR A 212 23.48 4.61 4.24
N HIS A 213 23.22 4.42 2.95
CA HIS A 213 23.95 5.10 1.86
C HIS A 213 23.50 6.55 1.63
N HIS A 214 22.42 6.98 2.30
CA HIS A 214 21.98 8.38 2.32
C HIS A 214 21.93 8.93 3.74
N PRO A 215 22.09 10.26 3.92
CA PRO A 215 21.98 10.90 5.24
C PRO A 215 20.61 10.64 5.87
N TYR A 216 20.59 10.34 7.17
CA TYR A 216 19.34 10.25 7.92
C TYR A 216 18.72 11.63 8.15
N TYR A 217 17.41 11.64 8.29
CA TYR A 217 16.54 12.80 8.50
C TYR A 217 16.62 13.82 7.36
N ALA A 218 16.93 13.36 6.18
CA ALA A 218 17.00 14.16 4.95
C ALA A 218 16.16 13.48 3.85
N PRO A 219 15.62 14.26 2.90
CA PRO A 219 14.99 13.70 1.72
C PRO A 219 16.04 13.13 0.76
N PHE A 220 15.69 12.04 0.08
CA PHE A 220 16.49 11.45 -0.98
C PHE A 220 15.60 10.81 -2.03
N VAL A 221 16.12 10.55 -3.21
CA VAL A 221 15.44 9.78 -4.26
C VAL A 221 15.84 8.33 -4.10
N LEU A 222 14.88 7.46 -3.81
CA LEU A 222 15.13 6.04 -3.66
C LEU A 222 15.44 5.41 -5.03
N GLU A 223 16.57 4.72 -5.10
CA GLU A 223 17.14 4.15 -6.33
C GLU A 223 16.57 2.75 -6.60
N VAL A 224 15.29 2.69 -6.92
CA VAL A 224 14.63 1.46 -7.38
C VAL A 224 13.98 1.70 -8.74
N PRO A 225 13.87 0.65 -9.59
CA PRO A 225 13.36 0.79 -10.94
C PRO A 225 11.97 1.41 -11.02
N ASP A 226 11.07 1.06 -10.10
CA ASP A 226 9.69 1.55 -10.08
C ASP A 226 9.55 2.99 -9.56
N ASN A 227 10.63 3.57 -9.03
CA ASN A 227 10.70 5.02 -8.77
C ASN A 227 11.00 5.83 -10.04
N TRP A 228 10.26 5.53 -11.11
CA TRP A 228 10.39 6.17 -12.42
C TRP A 228 10.17 7.70 -12.35
N ALA A 229 9.33 8.16 -11.43
CA ALA A 229 9.03 9.58 -11.20
C ALA A 229 10.08 10.30 -10.37
N LYS A 230 11.10 9.58 -9.85
CA LYS A 230 12.10 10.10 -8.92
C LYS A 230 11.46 10.74 -7.69
N GLY A 231 10.43 10.10 -7.15
CA GLY A 231 9.78 10.51 -5.92
C GLY A 231 10.74 10.52 -4.75
N SER A 232 10.57 11.51 -3.88
CA SER A 232 11.42 11.70 -2.72
C SER A 232 10.89 10.94 -1.52
N PHE A 233 11.80 10.30 -0.78
CA PHE A 233 11.57 9.65 0.51
C PHE A 233 12.33 10.37 1.59
N TYR A 234 11.79 10.41 2.81
CA TYR A 234 12.56 10.77 3.98
C TYR A 234 13.31 9.56 4.51
N ASN A 235 14.62 9.68 4.68
CA ASN A 235 15.45 8.62 5.22
C ASN A 235 15.51 8.70 6.74
N VAL A 236 15.27 7.58 7.43
CA VAL A 236 15.33 7.51 8.89
C VAL A 236 16.18 6.31 9.34
N PRO A 237 16.77 6.31 10.55
CA PRO A 237 17.36 5.11 11.14
C PRO A 237 16.34 3.96 11.22
N LEU A 238 16.82 2.71 11.12
CA LEU A 238 15.95 1.53 11.15
C LEU A 238 15.06 1.46 12.40
N GLN A 239 15.58 1.88 13.54
CA GLN A 239 14.79 1.97 14.78
C GLN A 239 13.68 3.01 14.71
N ASP A 240 13.89 4.12 14.01
CA ASP A 240 12.87 5.14 13.83
C ASP A 240 11.82 4.71 12.79
N LEU A 241 12.18 3.90 11.78
CA LEU A 241 11.21 3.25 10.89
C LEU A 241 10.27 2.32 11.69
N GLU A 242 10.82 1.49 12.59
CA GLU A 242 10.04 0.65 13.49
C GLU A 242 9.12 1.50 14.38
N ARG A 243 9.64 2.54 15.01
CA ARG A 243 8.86 3.43 15.90
C ARG A 243 7.74 4.17 15.19
N ILE A 244 7.95 4.59 13.94
CA ILE A 244 6.91 5.20 13.10
C ILE A 244 5.80 4.20 12.85
N THR A 245 6.15 2.97 12.48
CA THR A 245 5.20 1.89 12.20
C THR A 245 4.37 1.54 13.44
N GLU A 246 5.03 1.31 14.57
CA GLU A 246 4.35 1.01 15.84
C GLU A 246 3.42 2.16 16.26
N ASN A 247 3.90 3.40 16.22
CA ASN A 247 3.11 4.57 16.58
C ASN A 247 1.91 4.78 15.64
N ALA A 248 2.07 4.57 14.35
CA ALA A 248 0.99 4.65 13.38
C ALA A 248 -0.13 3.67 13.74
N LEU A 249 0.21 2.39 13.87
CA LEU A 249 -0.77 1.34 14.12
C LEU A 249 -1.47 1.50 15.48
N ASP A 250 -0.73 1.89 16.52
CA ASP A 250 -1.30 2.10 17.87
C ASP A 250 -2.29 3.27 17.93
N ASN A 251 -2.07 4.30 17.09
CA ASN A 251 -2.90 5.51 17.05
C ASN A 251 -3.99 5.49 15.95
N GLY A 252 -4.29 4.31 15.37
CA GLY A 252 -5.41 4.16 14.45
C GLY A 252 -5.08 4.49 12.99
N TYR A 253 -3.82 4.70 12.66
CA TYR A 253 -3.35 4.86 11.29
C TYR A 253 -2.95 3.51 10.68
N THR A 254 -2.94 3.45 9.36
CA THR A 254 -2.45 2.31 8.57
C THR A 254 -1.26 2.74 7.72
N ILE A 255 -0.66 1.82 6.96
CA ILE A 255 0.60 2.07 6.26
C ILE A 255 0.54 1.43 4.88
N ALA A 256 0.75 2.19 3.80
CA ALA A 256 1.07 1.59 2.51
C ALA A 256 2.54 1.16 2.54
N TRP A 257 2.81 -0.10 2.21
CA TRP A 257 4.10 -0.76 2.42
C TRP A 257 4.60 -1.40 1.13
N ASP A 258 5.78 -1.00 0.75
CA ASP A 258 6.54 -1.52 -0.37
C ASP A 258 7.64 -2.46 0.14
N ALA A 259 7.71 -3.68 -0.40
CA ALA A 259 8.56 -4.73 0.10
C ALA A 259 9.00 -5.73 -0.95
N ASP A 260 10.12 -6.38 -0.65
CA ASP A 260 10.52 -7.62 -1.29
C ASP A 260 9.67 -8.78 -0.77
N VAL A 261 9.01 -9.49 -1.68
CA VAL A 261 8.19 -10.68 -1.41
C VAL A 261 8.64 -11.90 -2.19
N SER A 262 9.73 -11.80 -2.96
CA SER A 262 10.30 -12.90 -3.75
C SER A 262 11.06 -13.93 -2.91
N GLU A 263 10.95 -13.84 -1.59
CA GLU A 263 11.63 -14.64 -0.60
C GLU A 263 10.94 -15.98 -0.29
N LYS A 264 11.73 -17.02 0.00
CA LYS A 264 11.20 -18.32 0.44
C LYS A 264 10.41 -18.22 1.75
N GLY A 265 10.70 -17.23 2.59
CA GLY A 265 10.01 -16.96 3.84
C GLY A 265 8.70 -16.19 3.68
N PHE A 266 8.35 -15.75 2.47
CA PHE A 266 7.06 -15.15 2.17
C PHE A 266 6.12 -16.19 1.55
N SER A 267 4.98 -16.43 2.16
CA SER A 267 3.98 -17.36 1.61
C SER A 267 2.56 -16.81 1.72
N TYR A 268 2.03 -16.36 0.61
CA TYR A 268 0.62 -15.97 0.55
C TYR A 268 -0.31 -17.16 0.89
N LEU A 269 0.03 -18.37 0.42
CA LEU A 269 -0.79 -19.57 0.68
C LEU A 269 -0.86 -19.94 2.16
N GLN A 270 0.21 -19.66 2.92
CA GLN A 270 0.22 -19.83 4.37
C GLN A 270 -0.29 -18.59 5.11
N GLY A 271 -0.34 -17.45 4.44
CA GLY A 271 -0.66 -16.16 5.04
C GLY A 271 0.37 -15.67 6.04
N VAL A 272 1.64 -16.03 5.85
CA VAL A 272 2.74 -15.72 6.78
C VAL A 272 3.99 -15.31 6.03
N ALA A 273 4.70 -14.30 6.56
CA ALA A 273 6.05 -13.95 6.12
C ALA A 273 7.00 -13.94 7.33
N VAL A 274 8.12 -14.64 7.20
CA VAL A 274 9.12 -14.85 8.27
C VAL A 274 10.54 -14.76 7.73
N LEU A 275 11.48 -14.39 8.58
CA LEU A 275 12.91 -14.25 8.26
C LEU A 275 13.75 -15.25 9.07
N PRO A 276 13.83 -16.54 8.71
CA PRO A 276 14.58 -17.53 9.48
C PRO A 276 16.06 -17.16 9.57
N ALA A 277 16.66 -17.36 10.76
CA ALA A 277 18.08 -17.10 11.00
C ALA A 277 19.01 -18.05 10.23
N SER A 278 18.49 -19.21 9.82
CA SER A 278 19.14 -20.16 8.93
C SER A 278 18.12 -20.75 7.97
N MET A 279 18.56 -21.09 6.76
CA MET A 279 17.67 -21.65 5.74
C MET A 279 17.07 -22.98 6.22
N PRO A 280 15.74 -23.07 6.41
CA PRO A 280 15.07 -24.32 6.77
C PRO A 280 15.18 -25.36 5.67
N LYS A 281 15.07 -26.65 6.03
CA LYS A 281 14.84 -27.69 5.04
C LYS A 281 13.48 -27.48 4.39
N LYS A 282 13.32 -27.95 3.15
CA LYS A 282 12.12 -27.72 2.35
C LYS A 282 10.83 -28.14 3.10
N GLU A 283 10.86 -29.26 3.79
CA GLU A 283 9.75 -29.85 4.56
C GLU A 283 9.47 -29.15 5.88
N GLU A 284 10.41 -28.33 6.40
CA GLU A 284 10.32 -27.68 7.70
C GLU A 284 9.74 -26.25 7.63
N TRP A 285 9.72 -25.63 6.43
CA TRP A 285 9.35 -24.22 6.27
C TRP A 285 8.05 -23.80 6.98
N TRP A 286 7.04 -24.65 6.90
CA TRP A 286 5.70 -24.31 7.39
C TRP A 286 5.18 -25.33 8.39
N THR A 287 6.06 -26.13 9.00
CA THR A 287 5.71 -27.15 10.00
C THR A 287 6.20 -26.83 11.40
N ILE A 288 7.19 -25.96 11.54
CA ILE A 288 7.71 -25.48 12.82
C ILE A 288 7.94 -23.95 12.76
N ILE A 289 7.97 -23.30 13.93
CA ILE A 289 8.38 -21.89 14.05
C ILE A 289 9.89 -21.85 14.14
N HIS A 290 10.53 -21.14 13.22
CA HIS A 290 11.98 -20.98 13.18
C HIS A 290 12.42 -19.75 13.98
N PRO A 291 13.58 -19.82 14.67
CA PRO A 291 14.25 -18.62 15.16
C PRO A 291 14.52 -17.66 13.98
N GLU A 292 14.27 -16.38 14.18
CA GLU A 292 14.46 -15.40 13.12
C GLU A 292 15.78 -14.63 13.26
N LEU A 293 16.33 -14.22 12.12
CA LEU A 293 17.40 -13.23 12.04
C LEU A 293 16.89 -11.89 12.58
N THR A 294 17.69 -11.22 13.40
CA THR A 294 17.43 -9.84 13.82
C THR A 294 18.12 -8.88 12.85
N PRO A 295 17.37 -8.12 12.05
CA PRO A 295 17.96 -7.18 11.09
C PRO A 295 18.71 -6.05 11.78
N THR A 296 19.80 -5.61 11.15
CA THR A 296 20.52 -4.40 11.48
C THR A 296 20.50 -3.43 10.30
N ALA A 297 20.78 -2.16 10.53
CA ALA A 297 20.92 -1.19 9.44
C ALA A 297 21.97 -1.63 8.41
N ALA A 298 23.06 -2.25 8.87
CA ALA A 298 24.13 -2.77 8.00
C ALA A 298 23.67 -3.98 7.18
N SER A 299 23.03 -4.99 7.81
CA SER A 299 22.57 -6.18 7.07
C SER A 299 21.47 -5.83 6.06
N ARG A 300 20.61 -4.88 6.41
CA ARG A 300 19.58 -4.36 5.51
C ARG A 300 20.19 -3.65 4.29
N GLN A 301 21.21 -2.79 4.52
CA GLN A 301 21.91 -2.11 3.42
C GLN A 301 22.64 -3.10 2.52
N ASP A 302 23.37 -4.06 3.11
CA ASP A 302 24.10 -5.08 2.36
C ASP A 302 23.17 -5.90 1.45
N ALA A 303 21.98 -6.29 1.95
CA ALA A 303 20.99 -7.00 1.17
C ALA A 303 20.43 -6.15 0.01
N PHE A 304 20.20 -4.86 0.23
CA PHE A 304 19.78 -3.95 -0.82
C PHE A 304 20.86 -3.75 -1.89
N ASP A 305 22.10 -3.51 -1.48
CA ASP A 305 23.25 -3.31 -2.38
C ASP A 305 23.55 -4.56 -3.25
N ARG A 306 23.24 -5.74 -2.73
CA ARG A 306 23.43 -7.02 -3.45
C ARG A 306 22.21 -7.48 -4.23
N PHE A 307 21.14 -6.69 -4.25
CA PHE A 307 19.88 -7.08 -4.87
C PHE A 307 19.26 -8.35 -4.27
N GLU A 308 19.53 -8.61 -2.99
CA GLU A 308 18.90 -9.63 -2.16
C GLU A 308 17.62 -9.10 -1.48
N THR A 309 17.41 -7.80 -1.54
CA THR A 309 16.16 -7.11 -1.20
C THR A 309 15.83 -6.19 -2.37
N THR A 310 14.74 -6.48 -3.05
CA THR A 310 14.29 -5.79 -4.25
C THR A 310 12.90 -5.17 -4.08
N ASP A 311 12.57 -4.21 -4.93
CA ASP A 311 11.25 -3.61 -5.02
C ASP A 311 10.35 -4.55 -5.83
N ASP A 312 9.43 -5.26 -5.16
CA ASP A 312 8.63 -6.30 -5.79
C ASP A 312 7.12 -6.04 -5.68
N HIS A 313 6.64 -5.65 -4.49
CA HIS A 313 5.20 -5.67 -4.24
C HIS A 313 4.77 -4.71 -3.13
N LEU A 314 3.72 -3.94 -3.43
CA LEU A 314 3.10 -3.07 -2.43
C LEU A 314 1.88 -3.73 -1.80
N MET A 315 1.77 -3.58 -0.48
CA MET A 315 0.69 -4.08 0.37
C MET A 315 0.26 -3.01 1.38
N HIS A 316 -0.75 -3.33 2.19
CA HIS A 316 -1.31 -2.39 3.17
C HIS A 316 -1.26 -2.98 4.59
N ILE A 317 -0.39 -2.44 5.46
CA ILE A 317 -0.31 -2.85 6.87
C ILE A 317 -1.44 -2.19 7.65
N THR A 318 -2.26 -3.00 8.32
CA THR A 318 -3.51 -2.58 8.93
C THR A 318 -3.56 -2.78 10.45
N GLY A 319 -2.62 -3.56 11.01
CA GLY A 319 -2.66 -3.89 12.42
C GLY A 319 -1.45 -4.67 12.91
N LYS A 320 -1.57 -5.16 14.13
CA LYS A 320 -0.55 -5.97 14.82
C LYS A 320 -1.14 -7.24 15.42
N SER A 321 -0.37 -8.29 15.41
CA SER A 321 -0.66 -9.56 16.08
C SER A 321 0.58 -10.12 16.77
N LYS A 322 0.40 -11.15 17.57
CA LYS A 322 1.47 -11.95 18.15
C LYS A 322 1.24 -13.42 17.87
N ASP A 323 2.32 -14.14 17.60
CA ASP A 323 2.27 -15.59 17.58
C ASP A 323 2.18 -16.17 19.03
N GLN A 324 2.07 -17.49 19.15
CA GLN A 324 1.98 -18.18 20.44
C GLN A 324 3.27 -18.10 21.27
N LEU A 325 4.39 -17.67 20.70
CA LEU A 325 5.64 -17.43 21.40
C LEU A 325 5.81 -15.96 21.83
N GLY A 326 4.86 -15.11 21.47
CA GLY A 326 4.85 -13.68 21.79
C GLY A 326 5.62 -12.80 20.80
N ASN A 327 6.08 -13.34 19.68
CA ASN A 327 6.72 -12.56 18.61
C ASN A 327 5.70 -11.65 17.94
N THR A 328 6.13 -10.45 17.59
CA THR A 328 5.28 -9.44 16.92
C THR A 328 5.23 -9.67 15.43
N TYR A 329 3.99 -9.56 14.88
CA TYR A 329 3.70 -9.60 13.46
C TYR A 329 2.82 -8.40 13.07
N TYR A 330 2.97 -7.92 11.82
CA TYR A 330 2.11 -6.91 11.24
C TYR A 330 1.03 -7.59 10.38
N ILE A 331 -0.22 -7.22 10.64
CA ILE A 331 -1.37 -7.69 9.85
C ILE A 331 -1.36 -6.88 8.55
N THR A 332 -1.18 -7.58 7.45
CA THR A 332 -0.95 -6.96 6.13
C THR A 332 -2.04 -7.42 5.17
N LYS A 333 -2.81 -6.47 4.65
CA LYS A 333 -3.82 -6.67 3.61
C LYS A 333 -3.13 -6.73 2.25
N ASN A 334 -3.36 -7.81 1.49
CA ASN A 334 -2.84 -8.00 0.15
C ASN A 334 -3.94 -7.78 -0.91
N SER A 335 -3.55 -7.68 -2.17
CA SER A 335 -4.41 -7.48 -3.34
C SER A 335 -4.47 -8.70 -4.27
N TRP A 336 -4.44 -9.91 -3.70
CA TRP A 336 -4.52 -11.18 -4.46
C TRP A 336 -5.80 -11.97 -4.14
N GLY A 337 -6.89 -11.26 -3.82
CA GLY A 337 -8.16 -11.85 -3.42
C GLY A 337 -8.12 -12.46 -2.01
N ALA A 338 -9.16 -13.20 -1.64
CA ALA A 338 -9.37 -13.73 -0.28
C ALA A 338 -9.16 -15.25 -0.20
N THR A 339 -8.21 -15.81 -0.95
CA THR A 339 -8.07 -17.27 -1.16
C THR A 339 -7.20 -17.99 -0.14
N ASN A 340 -6.46 -17.25 0.70
CA ASN A 340 -5.60 -17.82 1.74
C ASN A 340 -6.36 -18.04 3.07
N PRO A 341 -5.78 -18.74 4.07
CA PRO A 341 -6.43 -19.00 5.37
C PRO A 341 -6.87 -17.75 6.13
N PHE A 342 -6.22 -16.61 5.90
CA PHE A 342 -6.53 -15.32 6.53
C PHE A 342 -7.35 -14.40 5.61
N LYS A 343 -8.07 -14.96 4.63
CA LYS A 343 -8.98 -14.23 3.74
C LYS A 343 -8.35 -13.00 3.08
N GLY A 344 -7.14 -13.17 2.52
CA GLY A 344 -6.40 -12.13 1.80
C GLY A 344 -5.40 -11.35 2.65
N TYR A 345 -5.36 -11.58 3.96
CA TYR A 345 -4.35 -11.00 4.84
C TYR A 345 -3.14 -11.92 5.03
N LEU A 346 -2.03 -11.33 5.45
CA LEU A 346 -0.82 -12.02 5.92
C LEU A 346 -0.44 -11.52 7.30
N HIS A 347 0.24 -12.37 8.07
CA HIS A 347 0.96 -11.99 9.26
C HIS A 347 2.45 -11.93 8.92
N VAL A 348 2.99 -10.73 8.85
CA VAL A 348 4.40 -10.46 8.49
C VAL A 348 5.18 -10.25 9.77
N SER A 349 6.20 -11.09 10.03
CA SER A 349 7.03 -10.93 11.23
C SER A 349 7.72 -9.56 11.22
N LYS A 350 7.92 -9.01 12.41
CA LYS A 350 8.63 -7.73 12.57
C LYS A 350 10.03 -7.78 11.92
N ASN A 351 10.71 -8.90 12.03
CA ASN A 351 12.04 -9.05 11.44
C ASN A 351 12.01 -9.10 9.91
N TYR A 352 11.01 -9.78 9.32
CA TYR A 352 10.81 -9.72 7.87
C TYR A 352 10.53 -8.29 7.42
N TYR A 353 9.60 -7.61 8.08
CA TYR A 353 9.28 -6.21 7.81
C TYR A 353 10.52 -5.33 7.85
N LEU A 354 11.31 -5.37 8.93
CA LEU A 354 12.51 -4.55 9.08
C LEU A 354 13.57 -4.87 8.02
N MET A 355 13.71 -6.12 7.59
CA MET A 355 14.70 -6.52 6.60
C MET A 355 14.27 -6.16 5.17
N LYS A 356 13.00 -6.41 4.82
CA LYS A 356 12.50 -6.44 3.44
C LYS A 356 11.69 -5.21 3.02
N THR A 357 11.52 -4.21 3.90
CA THR A 357 10.88 -2.96 3.53
C THR A 357 11.73 -2.16 2.55
N ILE A 358 11.20 -1.81 1.41
CA ILE A 358 11.77 -0.82 0.47
C ILE A 358 11.36 0.57 0.93
N GLY A 359 10.08 0.80 1.14
CA GLY A 359 9.56 2.06 1.64
C GLY A 359 8.17 1.93 2.25
N ILE A 360 7.74 2.97 2.93
CA ILE A 360 6.38 3.09 3.46
C ILE A 360 5.80 4.46 3.15
N VAL A 361 4.47 4.53 3.07
CA VAL A 361 3.73 5.79 3.14
C VAL A 361 2.86 5.81 4.36
N VAL A 362 2.93 6.90 5.12
CA VAL A 362 2.14 7.13 6.33
C VAL A 362 1.56 8.56 6.34
N HIS A 363 0.51 8.77 7.11
CA HIS A 363 0.05 10.11 7.44
C HIS A 363 1.11 10.81 8.32
N LYS A 364 1.44 12.07 8.05
CA LYS A 364 2.47 12.81 8.80
C LYS A 364 2.25 12.83 10.32
N ASP A 365 0.98 12.86 10.76
CA ASP A 365 0.63 12.86 12.19
C ASP A 365 0.79 11.47 12.85
N ALA A 366 0.98 10.41 12.05
CA ALA A 366 1.35 9.10 12.55
C ALA A 366 2.83 9.00 12.96
N ILE A 367 3.65 9.98 12.57
CA ILE A 367 5.07 10.02 12.90
C ILE A 367 5.24 10.60 14.31
N PRO A 368 6.00 9.94 15.21
CA PRO A 368 6.31 10.51 16.53
C PRO A 368 6.87 11.92 16.45
N THR A 369 6.44 12.81 17.35
CA THR A 369 6.75 14.26 17.30
C THR A 369 8.25 14.55 17.24
N GLU A 370 9.08 13.81 17.98
CA GLU A 370 10.52 13.98 17.98
C GLU A 370 11.15 13.58 16.62
N ILE A 371 10.59 12.61 15.92
CA ILE A 371 11.06 12.23 14.58
C ILE A 371 10.59 13.26 13.55
N ARG A 372 9.33 13.74 13.62
CA ARG A 372 8.85 14.83 12.76
C ARG A 372 9.74 16.07 12.88
N THR A 373 10.11 16.42 14.10
CA THR A 373 11.01 17.58 14.34
C THR A 373 12.36 17.42 13.66
N LYS A 374 12.96 16.22 13.74
CA LYS A 374 14.23 15.92 13.04
C LYS A 374 14.09 15.95 11.52
N LEU A 375 12.91 15.57 11.00
CA LEU A 375 12.60 15.61 9.57
C LEU A 375 12.24 17.04 9.07
N GLY A 376 12.19 18.03 9.96
CA GLY A 376 11.79 19.39 9.62
C GLY A 376 10.30 19.54 9.26
N MET A 377 9.47 18.56 9.63
CA MET A 377 8.03 18.58 9.38
C MET A 377 7.32 19.38 10.46
N LYS A 378 6.39 20.24 10.06
CA LYS A 378 5.52 21.04 10.94
C LYS A 378 4.24 20.30 11.29
#